data_dfaa5587945b8056cc15e859d3de248c
#
_entry.id   dfaa5587945b8056cc15e859d3de248c
#
_cell.length_a   1.000
_cell.length_b   1.000
_cell.length_c   1.000
_cell.angle_alpha   90.00
_cell.angle_beta   90.00
_cell.angle_gamma   90.00
#
_symmetry.space_group_name_H-M   'P 1'
#
loop_
_entity.id
_entity.type
_entity.pdbx_description
1 polymer ?
#
loop_
_entity_poly.entity_id
_entity_poly.type
_entity_poly.pdbx_seq_one_letter_code
_entity_poly.pdbx_strand_id
1 'polypeptide(L)'
;MKRKISIITTCYNSSKTIEDTIKSVLNQDYESYEYIIVDGLSTDGTLDIVKSYESKFKGKMRIISEKDKGMYDALNKGIKASTGDIIGIINSDDILFDNHVFSHINDAFNDTTDVLYGNVVYCDSSLTRPIRDYISGKRKRNDWCPAHPTMYIKRSVFDKIGLYNLKYKVSSDYDMIVRLTNTDLNFTYLNEYMVLMRIGGMSNGLKGYINNFKDAYRILKDNKVSLPFLRTFKRSIKTIFQYFGTFIHKRNLRNILK
;
A
#
# COMPACT_ATOMS: atom_id res chain seq x y z
N MET A 1 16.56 5.15 -17.47
CA MET A 1 16.32 3.75 -17.94
C MET A 1 14.85 3.43 -17.64
N LYS A 2 14.14 2.78 -18.54
CA LYS A 2 12.71 2.43 -18.34
C LYS A 2 12.62 1.15 -17.52
N ARG A 3 12.16 1.24 -16.23
CA ARG A 3 12.05 0.11 -15.31
C ARG A 3 10.68 -0.55 -15.42
N LYS A 4 10.61 -1.86 -15.32
CA LYS A 4 9.32 -2.56 -15.27
C LYS A 4 8.74 -2.50 -13.86
N ILE A 5 7.51 -2.00 -13.74
CA ILE A 5 6.77 -1.91 -12.48
C ILE A 5 5.78 -3.09 -12.39
N SER A 6 5.85 -3.89 -11.33
CA SER A 6 4.83 -4.88 -11.00
C SER A 6 3.86 -4.27 -9.98
N ILE A 7 2.59 -4.16 -10.35
CA ILE A 7 1.52 -3.73 -9.44
C ILE A 7 0.73 -4.93 -9.00
N ILE A 8 0.51 -5.06 -7.70
CA ILE A 8 -0.20 -6.18 -7.10
C ILE A 8 -1.46 -5.67 -6.40
N THR A 9 -2.60 -6.25 -6.73
CA THR A 9 -3.85 -6.08 -6.00
C THR A 9 -4.31 -7.43 -5.47
N THR A 10 -4.58 -7.51 -4.18
CA THR A 10 -5.26 -8.67 -3.58
C THR A 10 -6.72 -8.34 -3.37
N CYS A 11 -7.62 -9.26 -3.68
CA CYS A 11 -9.04 -9.07 -3.51
C CYS A 11 -9.73 -10.32 -2.93
N TYR A 12 -10.74 -10.05 -2.11
CA TYR A 12 -11.67 -11.06 -1.61
C TYR A 12 -13.01 -10.39 -1.34
N ASN A 13 -14.04 -10.75 -2.13
CA ASN A 13 -15.37 -10.16 -2.05
C ASN A 13 -15.34 -8.62 -2.14
N SER A 14 -14.72 -8.12 -3.21
CA SER A 14 -14.46 -6.69 -3.45
C SER A 14 -15.26 -6.15 -4.66
N SER A 15 -16.36 -6.77 -5.06
CA SER A 15 -17.13 -6.42 -6.28
C SER A 15 -17.56 -4.96 -6.34
N LYS A 16 -17.74 -4.30 -5.18
CA LYS A 16 -18.17 -2.90 -5.11
C LYS A 16 -17.07 -1.89 -5.42
N THR A 17 -15.79 -2.27 -5.38
CA THR A 17 -14.67 -1.33 -5.40
C THR A 17 -13.59 -1.70 -6.41
N ILE A 18 -13.40 -2.99 -6.67
CA ILE A 18 -12.29 -3.50 -7.48
C ILE A 18 -12.25 -2.89 -8.88
N GLU A 19 -13.39 -2.55 -9.47
CA GLU A 19 -13.47 -1.96 -10.80
C GLU A 19 -12.77 -0.60 -10.86
N ASP A 20 -12.96 0.24 -9.86
CA ASP A 20 -12.30 1.55 -9.77
C ASP A 20 -10.77 1.39 -9.67
N THR A 21 -10.33 0.43 -8.85
CA THR A 21 -8.90 0.11 -8.71
C THR A 21 -8.31 -0.33 -10.05
N ILE A 22 -8.96 -1.27 -10.76
CA ILE A 22 -8.51 -1.75 -12.07
C ILE A 22 -8.44 -0.60 -13.08
N LYS A 23 -9.45 0.26 -13.14
CA LYS A 23 -9.48 1.42 -14.04
C LYS A 23 -8.34 2.39 -13.76
N SER A 24 -8.00 2.64 -12.49
CA SER A 24 -6.90 3.53 -12.12
C SER A 24 -5.53 3.01 -12.58
N VAL A 25 -5.33 1.69 -12.59
CA VAL A 25 -4.12 1.05 -13.11
C VAL A 25 -4.11 1.04 -14.65
N LEU A 26 -5.25 0.75 -15.27
CA LEU A 26 -5.38 0.70 -16.74
C LEU A 26 -5.09 2.06 -17.40
N ASN A 27 -5.47 3.15 -16.72
CA ASN A 27 -5.35 4.51 -17.24
C ASN A 27 -3.97 5.13 -17.02
N GLN A 28 -2.99 4.41 -16.49
CA GLN A 28 -1.64 4.95 -16.31
C GLN A 28 -0.95 5.17 -17.67
N ASP A 29 -0.25 6.30 -17.79
CA ASP A 29 0.47 6.72 -18.99
C ASP A 29 1.82 5.99 -19.23
N TYR A 30 2.20 5.12 -18.30
CA TYR A 30 3.45 4.38 -18.32
C TYR A 30 3.27 2.98 -18.91
N GLU A 31 4.04 2.63 -19.93
CA GLU A 31 3.85 1.39 -20.68
C GLU A 31 4.56 0.15 -20.07
N SER A 32 5.66 0.37 -19.31
CA SER A 32 6.49 -0.73 -18.80
C SER A 32 6.02 -1.21 -17.43
N TYR A 33 4.82 -1.81 -17.39
CA TYR A 33 4.29 -2.40 -16.17
C TYR A 33 3.60 -3.74 -16.44
N GLU A 34 3.42 -4.51 -15.37
CA GLU A 34 2.50 -5.65 -15.29
C GLU A 34 1.56 -5.46 -14.11
N TYR A 35 0.36 -5.98 -14.23
CA TYR A 35 -0.66 -5.94 -13.19
C TYR A 35 -1.04 -7.33 -12.74
N ILE A 36 -0.82 -7.67 -11.47
CA ILE A 36 -1.07 -8.98 -10.90
C ILE A 36 -2.23 -8.86 -9.92
N ILE A 37 -3.34 -9.52 -10.23
CA ILE A 37 -4.48 -9.61 -9.32
C ILE A 37 -4.49 -10.99 -8.67
N VAL A 38 -4.53 -11.01 -7.34
CA VAL A 38 -4.62 -12.24 -6.55
C VAL A 38 -5.97 -12.26 -5.84
N ASP A 39 -6.86 -13.12 -6.33
CA ASP A 39 -8.21 -13.31 -5.80
C ASP A 39 -8.26 -14.49 -4.85
N GLY A 40 -8.79 -14.28 -3.64
CA GLY A 40 -8.91 -15.28 -2.58
C GLY A 40 -10.12 -16.20 -2.71
N LEU A 41 -10.54 -16.56 -3.94
CA LEU A 41 -11.77 -17.29 -4.26
C LEU A 41 -13.03 -16.49 -3.86
N SER A 42 -13.16 -15.28 -4.39
CA SER A 42 -14.35 -14.45 -4.21
C SER A 42 -15.62 -15.10 -4.74
N THR A 43 -16.75 -14.83 -4.06
CA THR A 43 -18.07 -15.38 -4.37
C THR A 43 -19.11 -14.33 -4.71
N ASP A 44 -18.75 -13.04 -4.75
CA ASP A 44 -19.64 -11.90 -4.92
C ASP A 44 -19.61 -11.28 -6.33
N GLY A 45 -18.98 -11.96 -7.30
CA GLY A 45 -18.81 -11.43 -8.66
C GLY A 45 -17.51 -10.67 -8.88
N THR A 46 -16.65 -10.53 -7.86
CA THR A 46 -15.33 -9.86 -7.98
C THR A 46 -14.50 -10.42 -9.14
N LEU A 47 -14.37 -11.76 -9.21
CA LEU A 47 -13.56 -12.42 -10.23
C LEU A 47 -14.08 -12.19 -11.65
N ASP A 48 -15.39 -12.11 -11.83
CA ASP A 48 -16.00 -11.85 -13.14
C ASP A 48 -15.70 -10.42 -13.61
N ILE A 49 -15.76 -9.44 -12.69
CA ILE A 49 -15.33 -8.07 -12.97
C ILE A 49 -13.86 -8.06 -13.38
N VAL A 50 -12.98 -8.70 -12.62
CA VAL A 50 -11.54 -8.77 -12.92
C VAL A 50 -11.29 -9.34 -14.33
N LYS A 51 -11.89 -10.48 -14.65
CA LYS A 51 -11.76 -11.14 -15.97
C LYS A 51 -12.26 -10.28 -17.12
N SER A 52 -13.31 -9.46 -16.91
CA SER A 52 -13.85 -8.58 -17.94
C SER A 52 -12.87 -7.49 -18.41
N TYR A 53 -11.84 -7.20 -17.60
CA TYR A 53 -10.79 -6.23 -17.91
C TYR A 53 -9.53 -6.83 -18.50
N GLU A 54 -9.33 -8.16 -18.45
CA GLU A 54 -8.07 -8.81 -18.83
C GLU A 54 -7.61 -8.44 -20.24
N SER A 55 -8.52 -8.48 -21.23
CA SER A 55 -8.21 -8.15 -22.63
C SER A 55 -7.78 -6.69 -22.82
N LYS A 56 -8.29 -5.76 -21.99
CA LYS A 56 -7.97 -4.33 -22.05
C LYS A 56 -6.50 -4.05 -21.67
N PHE A 57 -5.91 -4.90 -20.85
CA PHE A 57 -4.50 -4.79 -20.47
C PHE A 57 -3.51 -5.32 -21.51
N LYS A 58 -3.98 -5.89 -22.62
CA LYS A 58 -3.14 -6.32 -23.76
C LYS A 58 -1.98 -7.25 -23.33
N GLY A 59 -2.27 -8.22 -22.45
CA GLY A 59 -1.29 -9.17 -21.91
C GLY A 59 -0.46 -8.69 -20.73
N LYS A 60 -0.67 -7.45 -20.24
CA LYS A 60 0.02 -6.95 -19.04
C LYS A 60 -0.66 -7.40 -17.73
N MET A 61 -1.90 -7.91 -17.75
CA MET A 61 -2.61 -8.41 -16.59
C MET A 61 -2.40 -9.92 -16.42
N ARG A 62 -2.20 -10.34 -15.17
CA ARG A 62 -2.18 -11.73 -14.74
C ARG A 62 -3.11 -11.93 -13.57
N ILE A 63 -3.99 -12.92 -13.65
CA ILE A 63 -4.96 -13.26 -12.61
C ILE A 63 -4.54 -14.57 -11.94
N ILE A 64 -4.50 -14.58 -10.61
CA ILE A 64 -4.28 -15.76 -9.77
C ILE A 64 -5.50 -15.86 -8.85
N SER A 65 -6.34 -16.88 -9.05
CA SER A 65 -7.51 -17.09 -8.20
C SER A 65 -7.36 -18.43 -7.49
N GLU A 66 -7.04 -18.38 -6.21
CA GLU A 66 -6.83 -19.55 -5.38
C GLU A 66 -7.00 -19.22 -3.90
N LYS A 67 -7.25 -20.26 -3.08
CA LYS A 67 -7.38 -20.08 -1.63
C LYS A 67 -6.11 -19.51 -1.02
N ASP A 68 -6.28 -18.51 -0.15
CA ASP A 68 -5.21 -17.92 0.63
C ASP A 68 -5.46 -18.05 2.15
N LYS A 69 -4.44 -17.67 2.94
CA LYS A 69 -4.49 -17.59 4.40
C LYS A 69 -4.73 -16.16 4.89
N GLY A 70 -5.30 -15.30 4.03
CA GLY A 70 -5.54 -13.87 4.25
C GLY A 70 -4.70 -12.99 3.33
N MET A 71 -4.98 -11.69 3.35
CA MET A 71 -4.44 -10.66 2.45
C MET A 71 -2.91 -10.75 2.27
N TYR A 72 -2.15 -10.95 3.34
CA TYR A 72 -0.67 -10.99 3.25
C TYR A 72 -0.14 -12.26 2.58
N ASP A 73 -0.86 -13.37 2.66
CA ASP A 73 -0.53 -14.58 1.89
C ASP A 73 -0.78 -14.35 0.40
N ALA A 74 -1.91 -13.72 0.07
CA ALA A 74 -2.21 -13.30 -1.30
C ALA A 74 -1.17 -12.31 -1.85
N LEU A 75 -0.74 -11.29 -1.06
CA LEU A 75 0.35 -10.39 -1.43
C LEU A 75 1.66 -11.14 -1.69
N ASN A 76 2.00 -12.10 -0.85
CA ASN A 76 3.20 -12.93 -1.03
C ASN A 76 3.17 -13.75 -2.32
N LYS A 77 2.01 -14.26 -2.70
CA LYS A 77 1.81 -14.95 -4.00
C LYS A 77 2.02 -13.98 -5.17
N GLY A 78 1.45 -12.77 -5.08
CA GLY A 78 1.63 -11.71 -6.07
C GLY A 78 3.10 -11.31 -6.23
N ILE A 79 3.83 -11.11 -5.12
CA ILE A 79 5.26 -10.79 -5.13
C ILE A 79 6.08 -11.91 -5.80
N LYS A 80 5.80 -13.17 -5.47
CA LYS A 80 6.48 -14.33 -6.08
C LYS A 80 6.21 -14.44 -7.58
N ALA A 81 5.00 -14.04 -8.03
CA ALA A 81 4.61 -14.07 -9.42
C ALA A 81 5.11 -12.87 -10.23
N SER A 82 5.60 -11.81 -9.56
CA SER A 82 6.07 -10.58 -10.19
C SER A 82 7.40 -10.78 -10.92
N THR A 83 7.57 -10.07 -12.03
CA THR A 83 8.78 -10.09 -12.87
C THR A 83 9.41 -8.70 -13.07
N GLY A 84 8.76 -7.65 -12.57
CA GLY A 84 9.25 -6.28 -12.67
C GLY A 84 10.43 -5.97 -11.76
N ASP A 85 11.11 -4.89 -12.04
CA ASP A 85 12.24 -4.38 -11.27
C ASP A 85 11.79 -3.78 -9.93
N ILE A 86 10.58 -3.20 -9.93
CA ILE A 86 9.96 -2.47 -8.83
C ILE A 86 8.60 -3.10 -8.54
N ILE A 87 8.28 -3.30 -7.28
CA ILE A 87 7.00 -3.86 -6.82
C ILE A 87 6.25 -2.79 -6.03
N GLY A 88 5.01 -2.50 -6.46
CA GLY A 88 4.04 -1.68 -5.76
C GLY A 88 2.77 -2.46 -5.45
N ILE A 89 2.00 -1.98 -4.48
CA ILE A 89 0.74 -2.58 -4.05
C ILE A 89 -0.34 -1.51 -4.11
N ILE A 90 -1.49 -1.88 -4.66
CA ILE A 90 -2.72 -1.08 -4.57
C ILE A 90 -3.84 -1.96 -4.04
N ASN A 91 -4.50 -1.57 -2.95
CA ASN A 91 -5.60 -2.35 -2.38
C ASN A 91 -6.82 -2.35 -3.29
N SER A 92 -7.68 -3.35 -3.19
CA SER A 92 -8.86 -3.53 -4.04
C SER A 92 -9.99 -2.50 -3.83
N ASP A 93 -9.82 -1.61 -2.86
CA ASP A 93 -10.72 -0.50 -2.53
C ASP A 93 -10.07 0.88 -2.69
N ASP A 94 -8.80 0.95 -3.10
CA ASP A 94 -8.04 2.17 -3.33
C ASP A 94 -7.82 2.42 -4.82
N ILE A 95 -7.48 3.66 -5.20
CA ILE A 95 -7.12 4.02 -6.57
C ILE A 95 -5.81 4.82 -6.60
N LEU A 96 -5.07 4.71 -7.70
CA LEU A 96 -3.95 5.60 -7.99
C LEU A 96 -4.44 7.04 -8.12
N PHE A 97 -3.66 8.00 -7.63
CA PHE A 97 -4.08 9.39 -7.48
C PHE A 97 -4.43 10.05 -8.83
N ASP A 98 -3.61 9.80 -9.84
CA ASP A 98 -3.81 10.26 -11.21
C ASP A 98 -3.21 9.27 -12.23
N ASN A 99 -3.19 9.66 -13.50
CA ASN A 99 -2.69 8.81 -14.58
C ASN A 99 -1.15 8.84 -14.72
N HIS A 100 -0.43 9.63 -13.94
CA HIS A 100 1.01 9.88 -14.04
C HIS A 100 1.82 9.23 -12.91
N VAL A 101 1.16 8.53 -11.97
CA VAL A 101 1.84 7.94 -10.81
C VAL A 101 2.99 7.02 -11.23
N PHE A 102 2.81 6.16 -12.26
CA PHE A 102 3.86 5.25 -12.69
C PHE A 102 5.01 5.94 -13.40
N SER A 103 4.77 6.95 -14.21
CA SER A 103 5.82 7.74 -14.85
C SER A 103 6.63 8.51 -13.79
N HIS A 104 5.97 9.15 -12.82
CA HIS A 104 6.64 9.83 -11.72
C HIS A 104 7.49 8.89 -10.86
N ILE A 105 7.01 7.64 -10.61
CA ILE A 105 7.79 6.62 -9.93
C ILE A 105 9.04 6.27 -10.73
N ASN A 106 8.89 5.97 -12.04
CA ASN A 106 10.03 5.64 -12.89
C ASN A 106 11.09 6.74 -12.90
N ASP A 107 10.68 7.99 -12.96
CA ASP A 107 11.57 9.15 -13.03
C ASP A 107 12.30 9.41 -11.70
N ALA A 108 11.60 9.23 -10.58
CA ALA A 108 12.18 9.40 -9.25
C ALA A 108 13.00 8.19 -8.78
N PHE A 109 12.80 6.99 -9.35
CA PHE A 109 13.48 5.77 -8.96
C PHE A 109 14.83 5.66 -9.68
N ASN A 110 15.92 6.03 -9.03
CA ASN A 110 17.28 5.93 -9.58
C ASN A 110 17.98 4.62 -9.19
N ASP A 111 19.20 4.41 -9.66
CA ASP A 111 19.94 3.15 -9.44
C ASP A 111 20.29 2.88 -7.98
N THR A 112 20.40 3.93 -7.16
CA THR A 112 20.67 3.83 -5.72
C THR A 112 19.40 3.68 -4.90
N THR A 113 18.21 3.89 -5.46
CA THR A 113 16.92 3.79 -4.74
C THR A 113 16.56 2.32 -4.50
N ASP A 114 16.34 1.96 -3.25
CA ASP A 114 15.83 0.64 -2.86
C ASP A 114 14.33 0.69 -2.57
N VAL A 115 13.84 1.78 -1.97
CA VAL A 115 12.44 2.01 -1.62
C VAL A 115 12.06 3.44 -1.98
N LEU A 116 11.04 3.60 -2.83
CA LEU A 116 10.39 4.88 -3.11
C LEU A 116 9.05 4.92 -2.37
N TYR A 117 8.64 6.08 -1.87
CA TYR A 117 7.36 6.29 -1.20
C TYR A 117 6.89 7.73 -1.34
N GLY A 118 5.57 7.93 -1.25
CA GLY A 118 4.95 9.25 -1.37
C GLY A 118 3.85 9.49 -0.33
N ASN A 119 2.86 10.29 -0.71
CA ASN A 119 1.76 10.72 0.14
C ASN A 119 0.44 10.03 -0.24
N VAL A 120 -0.53 10.02 0.67
CA VAL A 120 -1.86 9.46 0.46
C VAL A 120 -2.94 10.47 0.85
N VAL A 121 -4.04 10.48 0.10
CA VAL A 121 -5.27 11.19 0.45
C VAL A 121 -6.32 10.17 0.87
N TYR A 122 -6.92 10.37 2.03
CA TYR A 122 -8.06 9.59 2.48
C TYR A 122 -9.36 10.24 2.03
N CYS A 123 -10.20 9.48 1.37
CA CYS A 123 -11.46 9.92 0.81
C CYS A 123 -12.65 9.16 1.43
N ASP A 124 -13.83 9.67 1.20
CA ASP A 124 -15.08 8.95 1.46
C ASP A 124 -15.21 7.70 0.58
N SER A 125 -16.27 6.90 0.81
CA SER A 125 -16.48 5.64 0.08
C SER A 125 -16.65 5.82 -1.44
N SER A 126 -17.07 7.01 -1.89
CA SER A 126 -17.25 7.33 -3.31
C SER A 126 -15.98 7.90 -3.97
N LEU A 127 -14.89 8.13 -3.23
CA LEU A 127 -13.64 8.78 -3.66
C LEU A 127 -13.83 10.21 -4.21
N THR A 128 -14.95 10.85 -3.92
CA THR A 128 -15.27 12.20 -4.44
C THR A 128 -14.94 13.31 -3.46
N ARG A 129 -14.85 13.00 -2.17
CA ARG A 129 -14.59 13.96 -1.12
C ARG A 129 -13.36 13.60 -0.30
N PRO A 130 -12.27 14.37 -0.40
CA PRO A 130 -11.12 14.18 0.47
C PRO A 130 -11.49 14.52 1.92
N ILE A 131 -11.08 13.67 2.85
CA ILE A 131 -11.35 13.81 4.29
C ILE A 131 -10.11 14.25 5.04
N ARG A 132 -8.97 13.66 4.71
CA ARG A 132 -7.65 14.01 5.25
C ARG A 132 -6.56 13.56 4.31
N ASP A 133 -5.38 14.09 4.45
CA ASP A 133 -4.18 13.58 3.82
C ASP A 133 -3.19 13.03 4.86
N TYR A 134 -2.21 12.29 4.36
CA TYR A 134 -1.06 11.87 5.13
C TYR A 134 0.20 12.12 4.30
N ILE A 135 0.98 13.09 4.76
CA ILE A 135 2.28 13.44 4.20
C ILE A 135 3.34 12.59 4.88
N SER A 136 3.90 11.64 4.13
CA SER A 136 4.92 10.72 4.65
C SER A 136 6.19 11.46 5.09
N GLY A 137 6.55 12.50 4.36
CA GLY A 137 7.74 13.31 4.62
C GLY A 137 9.05 12.54 4.44
N LYS A 138 10.17 13.23 4.48
CA LYS A 138 11.49 12.59 4.42
C LYS A 138 11.71 11.67 5.62
N ARG A 139 12.37 10.52 5.38
CA ARG A 139 12.71 9.54 6.43
C ARG A 139 13.41 10.22 7.60
N LYS A 140 12.81 10.13 8.78
CA LYS A 140 13.41 10.53 10.06
C LYS A 140 13.75 9.27 10.86
N ARG A 141 14.89 9.26 11.57
CA ARG A 141 15.24 8.12 12.44
C ARG A 141 14.13 7.86 13.48
N ASN A 142 13.82 6.60 13.69
CA ASN A 142 13.12 5.99 14.84
C ASN A 142 11.59 6.03 14.92
N ASP A 143 10.86 7.00 14.35
CA ASP A 143 9.39 7.07 14.46
C ASP A 143 8.71 7.32 13.10
N TRP A 144 9.46 7.10 12.00
CA TRP A 144 8.95 7.31 10.66
C TRP A 144 8.25 6.05 10.15
N CYS A 145 7.07 6.25 9.57
CA CYS A 145 6.27 5.20 8.96
C CYS A 145 5.59 5.79 7.72
N PRO A 146 6.04 5.47 6.50
CA PRO A 146 5.38 5.93 5.28
C PRO A 146 4.01 5.29 5.13
N ALA A 147 3.18 5.85 4.29
CA ALA A 147 1.92 5.22 3.90
C ALA A 147 2.23 3.97 3.06
N HIS A 148 1.91 2.79 3.58
CA HIS A 148 2.22 1.51 2.94
C HIS A 148 1.76 1.41 1.48
N PRO A 149 0.53 1.85 1.08
CA PRO A 149 0.09 1.77 -0.32
C PRO A 149 0.88 2.67 -1.28
N THR A 150 1.70 3.59 -0.76
CA THR A 150 2.56 4.45 -1.60
C THR A 150 3.99 3.94 -1.73
N MET A 151 4.29 2.76 -1.17
CA MET A 151 5.64 2.20 -1.20
C MET A 151 5.86 1.37 -2.47
N TYR A 152 6.95 1.72 -3.17
CA TYR A 152 7.46 1.00 -4.32
C TYR A 152 8.85 0.48 -3.97
N ILE A 153 9.02 -0.84 -3.97
CA ILE A 153 10.19 -1.53 -3.43
C ILE A 153 10.92 -2.24 -4.56
N LYS A 154 12.22 -2.05 -4.66
CA LYS A 154 13.06 -2.79 -5.60
C LYS A 154 12.92 -4.29 -5.34
N ARG A 155 12.65 -5.09 -6.37
CA ARG A 155 12.35 -6.51 -6.22
C ARG A 155 13.44 -7.27 -5.45
N SER A 156 14.71 -6.97 -5.70
CA SER A 156 15.85 -7.60 -4.99
C SER A 156 15.90 -7.29 -3.48
N VAL A 157 15.16 -6.32 -3.00
CA VAL A 157 15.05 -6.04 -1.56
C VAL A 157 14.31 -7.16 -0.85
N PHE A 158 13.30 -7.77 -1.49
CA PHE A 158 12.58 -8.91 -0.91
C PHE A 158 13.48 -10.15 -0.70
N ASP A 159 14.55 -10.30 -1.49
CA ASP A 159 15.53 -11.36 -1.28
C ASP A 159 16.31 -11.16 0.02
N LYS A 160 16.51 -9.91 0.44
CA LYS A 160 17.24 -9.53 1.66
C LYS A 160 16.36 -9.55 2.90
N ILE A 161 15.14 -8.97 2.80
CA ILE A 161 14.27 -8.78 3.97
C ILE A 161 13.18 -9.84 4.10
N GLY A 162 12.95 -10.67 3.07
CA GLY A 162 11.86 -11.64 3.01
C GLY A 162 10.50 -11.01 2.70
N LEU A 163 9.51 -11.85 2.61
CA LEU A 163 8.12 -11.52 2.29
C LEU A 163 7.34 -11.02 3.50
N TYR A 164 6.03 -10.75 3.33
CA TYR A 164 5.13 -10.40 4.44
C TYR A 164 5.02 -11.55 5.45
N ASN A 165 5.12 -11.23 6.73
CA ASN A 165 5.08 -12.21 7.81
C ASN A 165 3.64 -12.59 8.16
N LEU A 166 3.26 -13.83 7.91
CA LEU A 166 1.89 -14.33 8.13
C LEU A 166 1.51 -14.49 9.61
N LYS A 167 2.47 -14.31 10.53
CA LYS A 167 2.23 -14.29 11.98
C LYS A 167 1.33 -13.11 12.39
N TYR A 168 1.41 -11.98 11.67
CA TYR A 168 0.65 -10.76 11.95
C TYR A 168 -0.51 -10.64 10.96
N LYS A 169 -1.72 -10.97 11.41
CA LYS A 169 -2.89 -11.02 10.53
C LYS A 169 -3.36 -9.66 10.01
N VAL A 170 -3.10 -8.58 10.75
CA VAL A 170 -3.58 -7.23 10.43
C VAL A 170 -2.45 -6.23 10.24
N SER A 171 -1.29 -6.44 10.85
CA SER A 171 -0.20 -5.46 10.92
C SER A 171 1.10 -5.93 10.24
N SER A 172 1.03 -6.87 9.28
CA SER A 172 2.24 -7.34 8.60
C SER A 172 2.85 -6.29 7.67
N ASP A 173 2.08 -5.30 7.23
CA ASP A 173 2.56 -4.08 6.58
C ASP A 173 3.49 -3.28 7.50
N TYR A 174 3.12 -3.14 8.76
CA TYR A 174 3.98 -2.47 9.74
C TYR A 174 5.26 -3.28 10.04
N ASP A 175 5.17 -4.62 10.11
CA ASP A 175 6.34 -5.49 10.22
C ASP A 175 7.29 -5.30 9.02
N MET A 176 6.75 -5.27 7.82
CA MET A 176 7.51 -4.99 6.60
C MET A 176 8.24 -3.65 6.69
N ILE A 177 7.55 -2.58 7.08
CA ILE A 177 8.14 -1.25 7.24
C ILE A 177 9.26 -1.27 8.29
N VAL A 178 9.06 -1.95 9.42
CA VAL A 178 10.07 -2.06 10.49
C VAL A 178 11.32 -2.79 9.98
N ARG A 179 11.16 -3.91 9.26
CA ARG A 179 12.29 -4.64 8.66
C ARG A 179 13.03 -3.81 7.62
N LEU A 180 12.32 -3.13 6.72
CA LEU A 180 12.90 -2.20 5.76
C LEU A 180 13.70 -1.09 6.44
N THR A 181 13.15 -0.47 7.48
CA THR A 181 13.79 0.65 8.18
C THR A 181 14.97 0.24 9.06
N ASN A 182 15.02 -1.02 9.50
CA ASN A 182 16.14 -1.59 10.26
C ASN A 182 17.29 -2.09 9.36
N THR A 183 17.12 -2.04 8.04
CA THR A 183 18.14 -2.43 7.06
C THR A 183 18.78 -1.18 6.46
N ASP A 184 20.04 -1.28 6.05
CA ASP A 184 20.74 -0.20 5.34
C ASP A 184 20.27 -0.15 3.88
N LEU A 185 19.12 0.53 3.67
CA LEU A 185 18.47 0.72 2.39
C LEU A 185 18.32 2.21 2.09
N ASN A 186 18.38 2.56 0.82
CA ASN A 186 18.20 3.92 0.33
C ASN A 186 16.72 4.19 0.05
N PHE A 187 16.17 5.15 0.79
CA PHE A 187 14.77 5.57 0.67
C PHE A 187 14.68 6.88 -0.10
N THR A 188 13.87 6.91 -1.15
CA THR A 188 13.55 8.10 -1.94
C THR A 188 12.14 8.56 -1.62
N TYR A 189 12.00 9.82 -1.17
CA TYR A 189 10.69 10.44 -0.93
C TYR A 189 10.25 11.22 -2.16
N LEU A 190 9.13 10.81 -2.74
CA LEU A 190 8.41 11.55 -3.76
C LEU A 190 7.34 12.41 -3.08
N ASN A 191 7.51 13.74 -3.12
CA ASN A 191 6.58 14.66 -2.46
C ASN A 191 5.31 14.88 -3.29
N GLU A 192 4.64 13.78 -3.65
CA GLU A 192 3.43 13.76 -4.44
C GLU A 192 2.39 12.84 -3.80
N TYR A 193 1.12 13.07 -4.09
CA TYR A 193 0.08 12.13 -3.76
C TYR A 193 0.08 10.99 -4.77
N MET A 194 0.07 9.76 -4.29
CA MET A 194 0.17 8.58 -5.14
C MET A 194 -1.10 7.72 -5.10
N VAL A 195 -1.87 7.82 -4.01
CA VAL A 195 -3.04 6.98 -3.77
C VAL A 195 -4.18 7.80 -3.17
N LEU A 196 -5.39 7.58 -3.67
CA LEU A 196 -6.65 7.93 -3.03
C LEU A 196 -7.15 6.69 -2.29
N MET A 197 -7.19 6.76 -0.97
CA MET A 197 -7.55 5.66 -0.08
C MET A 197 -8.93 5.86 0.49
N ARG A 198 -9.82 4.87 0.34
CA ARG A 198 -11.15 4.91 0.98
C ARG A 198 -11.04 4.79 2.48
N ILE A 199 -11.85 5.58 3.19
CA ILE A 199 -11.99 5.43 4.64
C ILE A 199 -12.88 4.22 4.90
N GLY A 200 -12.34 3.27 5.62
CA GLY A 200 -12.97 1.99 5.96
C GLY A 200 -11.90 0.96 6.29
N GLY A 201 -12.27 -0.29 6.29
CA GLY A 201 -11.34 -1.41 6.42
C GLY A 201 -11.29 -2.06 7.82
N MET A 202 -10.56 -3.17 7.90
CA MET A 202 -10.52 -4.09 9.05
C MET A 202 -9.95 -3.51 10.35
N SER A 203 -9.29 -2.37 10.30
CA SER A 203 -8.60 -1.76 11.46
C SER A 203 -9.49 -0.86 12.31
N ASN A 204 -10.79 -0.73 11.98
CA ASN A 204 -11.69 0.21 12.63
C ASN A 204 -12.31 -0.35 13.91
N GLY A 205 -12.50 0.53 14.91
CA GLY A 205 -13.14 0.23 16.20
C GLY A 205 -12.15 -0.05 17.33
N LEU A 206 -12.67 -0.03 18.57
CA LEU A 206 -11.88 -0.18 19.80
C LEU A 206 -11.09 -1.50 19.85
N LYS A 207 -11.70 -2.58 19.36
CA LYS A 207 -11.09 -3.92 19.31
C LYS A 207 -9.93 -3.98 18.29
N GLY A 208 -10.09 -3.31 17.14
CA GLY A 208 -9.03 -3.14 16.13
C GLY A 208 -7.85 -2.34 16.67
N TYR A 209 -8.12 -1.28 17.41
CA TYR A 209 -7.09 -0.45 18.04
C TYR A 209 -6.24 -1.22 19.08
N ILE A 210 -6.88 -2.02 19.94
CA ILE A 210 -6.17 -2.85 20.95
C ILE A 210 -5.31 -3.92 20.25
N ASN A 211 -5.83 -4.56 19.21
CA ASN A 211 -5.08 -5.55 18.46
C ASN A 211 -3.88 -4.91 17.73
N ASN A 212 -4.06 -3.76 17.10
CA ASN A 212 -2.98 -3.01 16.47
C ASN A 212 -1.89 -2.61 17.47
N PHE A 213 -2.25 -2.23 18.71
CA PHE A 213 -1.27 -1.93 19.74
C PHE A 213 -0.45 -3.17 20.12
N LYS A 214 -1.13 -4.30 20.36
CA LYS A 214 -0.47 -5.58 20.71
C LYS A 214 0.45 -6.05 19.60
N ASP A 215 0.00 -5.99 18.36
CA ASP A 215 0.79 -6.40 17.20
C ASP A 215 1.99 -5.47 17.01
N ALA A 216 1.79 -4.15 17.10
CA ALA A 216 2.89 -3.18 16.97
C ALA A 216 3.98 -3.42 18.06
N TYR A 217 3.60 -3.68 19.31
CA TYR A 217 4.54 -4.02 20.36
C TYR A 217 5.32 -5.30 20.07
N ARG A 218 4.62 -6.37 19.65
CA ARG A 218 5.24 -7.65 19.28
C ARG A 218 6.19 -7.50 18.11
N ILE A 219 5.77 -6.78 17.06
CA ILE A 219 6.59 -6.50 15.87
C ILE A 219 7.90 -5.83 16.26
N LEU A 220 7.84 -4.76 17.07
CA LEU A 220 9.04 -4.06 17.50
C LEU A 220 9.95 -4.95 18.35
N LYS A 221 9.38 -5.79 19.22
CA LYS A 221 10.13 -6.75 20.04
C LYS A 221 10.79 -7.83 19.20
N ASP A 222 10.05 -8.44 18.27
CA ASP A 222 10.54 -9.52 17.39
C ASP A 222 11.65 -9.00 16.47
N ASN A 223 11.55 -7.75 16.02
CA ASN A 223 12.58 -7.08 15.22
C ASN A 223 13.70 -6.42 16.05
N LYS A 224 13.80 -6.70 17.34
CA LYS A 224 14.85 -6.23 18.27
C LYS A 224 15.00 -4.69 18.29
N VAL A 225 13.90 -3.97 18.08
CA VAL A 225 13.89 -2.51 18.14
C VAL A 225 13.96 -2.06 19.59
N SER A 226 14.84 -1.09 19.90
CA SER A 226 14.98 -0.55 21.26
C SER A 226 13.70 0.13 21.75
N LEU A 227 13.39 0.00 23.04
CA LEU A 227 12.24 0.62 23.71
C LEU A 227 10.89 0.33 23.02
N PRO A 228 10.53 -0.94 22.75
CA PRO A 228 9.36 -1.29 21.94
C PRO A 228 8.05 -0.77 22.54
N PHE A 229 7.88 -0.80 23.85
CA PHE A 229 6.70 -0.28 24.52
C PHE A 229 6.53 1.23 24.35
N LEU A 230 7.59 2.00 24.59
CA LEU A 230 7.56 3.45 24.47
C LEU A 230 7.27 3.90 23.03
N ARG A 231 7.84 3.21 22.04
CA ARG A 231 7.59 3.51 20.62
C ARG A 231 6.16 3.15 20.21
N THR A 232 5.65 2.00 20.65
CA THR A 232 4.24 1.62 20.42
C THR A 232 3.30 2.65 21.04
N PHE A 233 3.57 3.08 22.26
CA PHE A 233 2.76 4.08 22.97
C PHE A 233 2.75 5.42 22.22
N LYS A 234 3.93 5.94 21.84
CA LYS A 234 4.04 7.18 21.02
C LYS A 234 3.28 7.09 19.70
N ARG A 235 3.40 5.94 19.00
CA ARG A 235 2.67 5.69 17.75
C ARG A 235 1.15 5.76 17.99
N SER A 236 0.67 5.13 19.05
CA SER A 236 -0.75 5.10 19.39
C SER A 236 -1.30 6.48 19.70
N ILE A 237 -0.57 7.27 20.49
CA ILE A 237 -0.91 8.68 20.75
C ILE A 237 -0.98 9.47 19.44
N LYS A 238 0.02 9.35 18.56
CA LYS A 238 0.04 10.03 17.27
C LYS A 238 -1.18 9.66 16.42
N THR A 239 -1.58 8.39 16.41
CA THR A 239 -2.77 7.92 15.69
C THR A 239 -4.05 8.54 16.24
N ILE A 240 -4.18 8.65 17.58
CA ILE A 240 -5.31 9.33 18.23
C ILE A 240 -5.36 10.81 17.81
N PHE A 241 -4.24 11.53 17.89
CA PHE A 241 -4.18 12.93 17.45
C PHE A 241 -4.47 13.11 15.96
N GLN A 242 -4.07 12.17 15.10
CA GLN A 242 -4.43 12.18 13.67
C GLN A 242 -5.95 12.03 13.47
N TYR A 243 -6.63 11.23 14.28
CA TYR A 243 -8.09 11.10 14.26
C TYR A 243 -8.78 12.41 14.69
N PHE A 244 -8.29 13.07 15.74
CA PHE A 244 -8.84 14.35 16.19
C PHE A 244 -8.46 15.51 15.28
N GLY A 245 -7.27 15.51 14.70
CA GLY A 245 -6.77 16.56 13.77
C GLY A 245 -7.57 16.65 12.47
N THR A 246 -8.27 15.59 12.08
CA THR A 246 -9.15 15.60 10.89
C THR A 246 -10.29 16.63 10.97
N PHE A 247 -10.67 17.07 12.17
CA PHE A 247 -11.68 18.13 12.34
C PHE A 247 -11.14 19.53 12.06
N ILE A 248 -9.82 19.75 12.12
CA ILE A 248 -9.21 21.08 12.03
C ILE A 248 -8.73 21.42 10.62
N HIS A 249 -8.38 20.43 9.79
CA HIS A 249 -7.73 20.64 8.46
C HIS A 249 -8.68 20.67 7.25
N LYS A 250 -9.98 20.77 7.45
CA LYS A 250 -11.00 20.75 6.38
C LYS A 250 -10.87 21.85 5.30
N ARG A 251 -10.02 22.86 5.47
CA ARG A 251 -10.03 24.06 4.59
C ARG A 251 -9.26 23.92 3.26
N ASN A 252 -8.25 23.09 3.15
CA ASN A 252 -7.36 23.07 1.98
C ASN A 252 -7.51 21.86 1.04
N LEU A 253 -8.24 20.82 1.43
CA LEU A 253 -8.30 19.57 0.66
C LEU A 253 -9.22 19.64 -0.58
N ARG A 254 -10.15 20.60 -0.65
CA ARG A 254 -11.09 20.74 -1.78
C ARG A 254 -10.40 21.02 -3.13
N ASN A 255 -9.16 21.49 -3.12
CA ASN A 255 -8.39 21.81 -4.33
C ASN A 255 -7.48 20.65 -4.77
N ILE A 256 -7.39 19.56 -4.01
CA ILE A 256 -6.49 18.42 -4.29
C ILE A 256 -7.05 17.52 -5.40
N LEU A 257 -8.39 17.50 -5.57
CA LEU A 257 -9.06 16.64 -6.56
C LEU A 257 -9.55 17.45 -7.78
N LYS A 258 -9.15 18.71 -7.93
CA LYS A 258 -9.36 19.54 -9.12
C LYS A 258 -8.15 19.48 -10.04
#